data_8e1c422398513680600bd0169fcee3a5
#
_entry.id   8e1c422398513680600bd0169fcee3a5
#
_cell.length_a   1.000
_cell.length_b   1.000
_cell.length_c   1.000
_cell.angle_alpha   90.00
_cell.angle_beta   90.00
_cell.angle_gamma   90.00
#
_symmetry.space_group_name_H-M   'P 1'
#
loop_
_entity.id
_entity.type
_entity.pdbx_description
1 polymer ?
#
loop_
_entity_poly.entity_id
_entity_poly.type
_entity_poly.pdbx_seq_one_letter_code
_entity_poly.pdbx_strand_id
1 'polypeptide(L)'
;LNVFLSRASVELVEYCDNYGTFFKMKQGMLGKIAMNYRISDCCDLAPAQLCAAMNAAFSDYVIPLKLSETAFRTFQRQRGFSAEHSFVARQGDDIAAFWFSGKPRAEYGSLAYTLSVGTLPDHRRKGLSRQLLDAVTAQQRLSGSKGLQLEVITTNEAAISSYEAMGFYRHRTLRVLKLSSEPASQSLDYVPHPLDLSRIPTETDGFFDTEPTPQNGRCALQALSPDHHLLGIEVEGELLGWGAVYPDGAVAQIAVHHSVRRKGLGRAILRALWQAAGEDALTFVNVDESAATQNGFLEHVGAQELLQQYEMQLRFS
;
A
#
# COMPACT_ATOMS: atom_id res chain seq x y z
N LEU A 1 -4.00 2.64 -3.17
CA LEU A 1 -4.36 3.97 -2.67
C LEU A 1 -3.12 4.78 -2.26
N ASN A 2 -2.12 4.11 -1.74
CA ASN A 2 -0.97 4.72 -1.07
C ASN A 2 0.04 5.43 -2.00
N VAL A 3 0.09 5.12 -3.29
CA VAL A 3 0.92 5.85 -4.29
C VAL A 3 0.40 7.28 -4.54
N PHE A 4 -0.83 7.59 -4.09
CA PHE A 4 -1.52 8.86 -4.39
C PHE A 4 -1.51 9.86 -3.26
N LEU A 5 -1.24 9.42 -2.04
CA LEU A 5 -1.17 10.30 -0.89
C LEU A 5 0.06 11.23 -0.93
N SER A 6 1.10 10.89 -1.70
CA SER A 6 2.27 11.73 -1.88
C SER A 6 1.99 13.00 -2.70
N ARG A 7 1.09 12.95 -3.68
CA ARG A 7 0.75 14.10 -4.55
C ARG A 7 -0.57 14.82 -4.25
N ALA A 8 -1.50 14.20 -3.51
CA ALA A 8 -2.87 14.72 -3.33
C ALA A 8 -3.12 15.44 -2.00
N SER A 9 -2.11 15.70 -1.20
CA SER A 9 -2.26 16.09 0.21
C SER A 9 -2.51 17.59 0.48
N VAL A 10 -2.90 18.40 -0.49
CA VAL A 10 -3.12 19.85 -0.26
C VAL A 10 -4.60 20.22 -0.02
N GLU A 11 -5.58 19.34 -0.32
CA GLU A 11 -7.01 19.69 -0.26
C GLU A 11 -7.87 18.88 0.74
N LEU A 12 -7.28 18.09 1.63
CA LEU A 12 -8.02 17.09 2.44
C LEU A 12 -8.68 17.63 3.72
N VAL A 13 -8.50 18.89 4.10
CA VAL A 13 -8.93 19.40 5.43
C VAL A 13 -10.29 20.09 5.42
N GLU A 14 -10.88 20.48 4.27
CA GLU A 14 -12.09 21.33 4.25
C GLU A 14 -13.40 20.70 3.74
N TYR A 15 -13.50 19.39 3.51
CA TYR A 15 -14.70 18.82 2.85
C TYR A 15 -15.43 17.71 3.63
N CYS A 16 -15.43 17.74 4.94
CA CYS A 16 -16.14 16.76 5.77
C CYS A 16 -17.56 17.14 6.21
N ASP A 17 -18.13 18.26 5.75
CA ASP A 17 -19.51 18.62 6.09
C ASP A 17 -20.36 18.92 4.85
N ASN A 18 -21.43 18.16 4.72
CA ASN A 18 -22.57 18.26 3.82
C ASN A 18 -22.61 17.24 2.66
N TYR A 19 -23.47 16.25 2.85
CA TYR A 19 -24.55 15.87 1.93
C TYR A 19 -25.37 14.71 2.49
N GLY A 20 -26.34 15.06 3.36
CA GLY A 20 -27.54 14.28 3.51
C GLY A 20 -28.59 14.85 2.56
N THR A 21 -28.95 14.14 1.51
CA THR A 21 -30.25 14.36 0.88
C THR A 21 -30.73 13.09 0.16
N PHE A 22 -31.87 12.63 0.61
CA PHE A 22 -32.67 11.53 0.05
C PHE A 22 -33.11 11.81 -1.39
N PHE A 23 -32.93 10.84 -2.27
CA PHE A 23 -33.75 10.73 -3.47
C PHE A 23 -34.47 9.37 -3.50
N LYS A 24 -35.78 9.40 -3.22
CA LYS A 24 -36.71 8.29 -3.55
C LYS A 24 -36.96 8.32 -5.04
N MET A 25 -36.55 7.31 -5.79
CA MET A 25 -37.07 7.03 -7.12
C MET A 25 -37.88 5.76 -7.11
N LYS A 26 -39.05 5.85 -7.74
CA LYS A 26 -40.08 4.82 -7.87
C LYS A 26 -39.57 3.53 -8.56
N GLN A 27 -39.92 2.40 -7.95
CA GLN A 27 -39.87 1.09 -8.58
C GLN A 27 -40.75 1.05 -9.82
N GLY A 28 -40.12 0.98 -11.00
CA GLY A 28 -40.75 0.53 -12.23
C GLY A 28 -40.32 -0.92 -12.49
N MET A 29 -41.30 -1.80 -12.66
CA MET A 29 -41.14 -3.18 -13.09
C MET A 29 -40.34 -3.24 -14.40
N LEU A 30 -39.07 -3.65 -14.32
CA LEU A 30 -38.33 -4.23 -15.42
C LEU A 30 -37.83 -5.59 -14.94
N GLY A 31 -38.15 -6.62 -15.69
CA GLY A 31 -37.84 -8.00 -15.37
C GLY A 31 -36.38 -8.13 -14.97
N LYS A 32 -36.10 -8.89 -13.90
CA LYS A 32 -34.78 -9.31 -13.49
C LYS A 32 -34.16 -10.14 -14.63
N ILE A 33 -33.48 -9.49 -15.55
CA ILE A 33 -32.46 -10.16 -16.35
C ILE A 33 -31.39 -10.53 -15.34
N ALA A 34 -31.23 -11.83 -15.08
CA ALA A 34 -30.14 -12.33 -14.25
C ALA A 34 -28.84 -11.84 -14.88
N MET A 35 -28.23 -10.85 -14.28
CA MET A 35 -26.93 -10.34 -14.74
C MET A 35 -25.90 -11.45 -14.50
N ASN A 36 -25.50 -12.12 -15.58
CA ASN A 36 -24.58 -13.25 -15.51
C ASN A 36 -23.16 -12.69 -15.48
N TYR A 37 -22.54 -12.66 -14.31
CA TYR A 37 -21.14 -12.30 -14.17
C TYR A 37 -20.27 -13.55 -14.33
N ARG A 38 -19.22 -13.42 -15.15
CA ARG A 38 -18.18 -14.46 -15.28
C ARG A 38 -16.98 -14.06 -14.44
N ILE A 39 -16.55 -14.93 -13.54
CA ILE A 39 -15.30 -14.78 -12.80
C ILE A 39 -14.18 -15.44 -13.61
N SER A 40 -13.09 -14.74 -13.84
CA SER A 40 -11.86 -15.24 -14.48
C SER A 40 -10.63 -14.62 -13.83
N ASP A 41 -9.48 -15.29 -13.99
CA ASP A 41 -8.20 -14.67 -13.67
C ASP A 41 -7.87 -13.51 -14.62
N CYS A 42 -6.72 -12.85 -14.37
CA CYS A 42 -6.28 -11.69 -15.14
C CYS A 42 -5.25 -12.04 -16.24
N CYS A 43 -4.97 -13.33 -16.53
CA CYS A 43 -3.89 -13.74 -17.44
C CYS A 43 -4.04 -13.19 -18.86
N ASP A 44 -5.27 -13.14 -19.36
CA ASP A 44 -5.58 -12.69 -20.73
C ASP A 44 -5.94 -11.19 -20.79
N LEU A 45 -5.74 -10.43 -19.70
CA LEU A 45 -6.10 -9.02 -19.62
C LEU A 45 -4.89 -8.11 -19.73
N ALA A 46 -4.97 -7.13 -20.62
CA ALA A 46 -3.92 -6.11 -20.75
C ALA A 46 -3.89 -5.21 -19.51
N PRO A 47 -2.70 -4.73 -19.07
CA PRO A 47 -2.58 -3.78 -17.97
C PRO A 47 -3.43 -2.52 -18.13
N ALA A 48 -3.61 -2.04 -19.37
CA ALA A 48 -4.49 -0.90 -19.66
C ALA A 48 -5.96 -1.16 -19.26
N GLN A 49 -6.47 -2.37 -19.49
CA GLN A 49 -7.85 -2.75 -19.10
C GLN A 49 -8.00 -2.80 -17.58
N LEU A 50 -7.01 -3.37 -16.87
CA LEU A 50 -6.98 -3.44 -15.41
C LEU A 50 -6.85 -2.03 -14.79
N CYS A 51 -6.02 -1.16 -15.38
CA CYS A 51 -5.89 0.24 -14.98
C CYS A 51 -7.21 1.00 -15.14
N ALA A 52 -7.87 0.85 -16.29
CA ALA A 52 -9.17 1.48 -16.54
C ALA A 52 -10.24 1.01 -15.53
N ALA A 53 -10.29 -0.29 -15.24
CA ALA A 53 -11.21 -0.84 -14.25
C ALA A 53 -10.92 -0.28 -12.84
N MET A 54 -9.65 -0.16 -12.45
CA MET A 54 -9.27 0.42 -11.17
C MET A 54 -9.68 1.89 -11.07
N ASN A 55 -9.38 2.69 -12.08
CA ASN A 55 -9.78 4.10 -12.13
C ASN A 55 -11.31 4.26 -12.07
N ALA A 56 -12.06 3.42 -12.79
CA ALA A 56 -13.53 3.45 -12.79
C ALA A 56 -14.12 3.06 -11.42
N ALA A 57 -13.57 2.04 -10.76
CA ALA A 57 -14.05 1.58 -9.46
C ALA A 57 -13.85 2.62 -8.34
N PHE A 58 -12.83 3.47 -8.45
CA PHE A 58 -12.49 4.51 -7.47
C PHE A 58 -12.79 5.94 -7.96
N SER A 59 -13.57 6.09 -9.03
CA SER A 59 -13.90 7.41 -9.59
C SER A 59 -14.72 8.30 -8.66
N ASP A 60 -15.51 7.71 -7.78
CA ASP A 60 -16.35 8.36 -6.77
C ASP A 60 -15.81 8.21 -5.33
N TYR A 61 -14.53 7.84 -5.21
CA TYR A 61 -13.88 7.74 -3.90
C TYR A 61 -13.55 9.13 -3.35
N VAL A 62 -13.39 9.25 -2.02
CA VAL A 62 -13.07 10.51 -1.32
C VAL A 62 -11.92 11.26 -2.00
N ILE A 63 -10.95 10.53 -2.54
CA ILE A 63 -9.91 11.03 -3.43
C ILE A 63 -10.03 10.23 -4.73
N PRO A 64 -10.58 10.82 -5.81
CA PRO A 64 -10.71 10.12 -7.08
C PRO A 64 -9.38 9.61 -7.59
N LEU A 65 -9.32 8.31 -7.89
CA LEU A 65 -8.13 7.69 -8.41
C LEU A 65 -8.06 7.90 -9.92
N LYS A 66 -6.95 8.48 -10.41
CA LYS A 66 -6.68 8.64 -11.83
C LYS A 66 -5.24 8.26 -12.14
N LEU A 67 -5.01 6.95 -12.32
CA LEU A 67 -3.72 6.41 -12.68
C LEU A 67 -3.46 6.51 -14.18
N SER A 68 -2.25 6.89 -14.57
CA SER A 68 -1.70 6.53 -15.86
C SER A 68 -1.37 5.03 -15.91
N GLU A 69 -1.31 4.45 -17.09
CA GLU A 69 -0.89 3.04 -17.23
C GLU A 69 0.52 2.80 -16.66
N THR A 70 1.45 3.76 -16.84
CA THR A 70 2.80 3.67 -16.27
C THR A 70 2.76 3.62 -14.75
N ALA A 71 2.00 4.51 -14.10
CA ALA A 71 1.84 4.50 -12.64
C ALA A 71 1.18 3.21 -12.14
N PHE A 72 0.20 2.68 -12.89
CA PHE A 72 -0.44 1.40 -12.58
C PHE A 72 0.54 0.22 -12.67
N ARG A 73 1.40 0.19 -13.69
CA ARG A 73 2.46 -0.84 -13.80
C ARG A 73 3.47 -0.76 -12.66
N THR A 74 3.85 0.44 -12.22
CA THR A 74 4.71 0.64 -11.05
C THR A 74 4.01 0.14 -9.79
N PHE A 75 2.73 0.48 -9.58
CA PHE A 75 1.90 -0.05 -8.51
C PHE A 75 1.85 -1.59 -8.49
N GLN A 76 1.67 -2.22 -9.66
CA GLN A 76 1.65 -3.68 -9.80
C GLN A 76 3.00 -4.30 -9.44
N ARG A 77 4.10 -3.76 -9.98
CA ARG A 77 5.47 -4.26 -9.69
C ARG A 77 5.78 -4.16 -8.20
N GLN A 78 5.59 -2.99 -7.60
CA GLN A 78 5.88 -2.74 -6.18
C GLN A 78 5.19 -3.73 -5.26
N ARG A 79 3.95 -4.04 -5.54
CA ARG A 79 3.11 -4.89 -4.68
C ARG A 79 3.13 -6.37 -5.06
N GLY A 80 3.85 -6.71 -6.13
CA GLY A 80 4.02 -8.09 -6.58
C GLY A 80 2.75 -8.68 -7.19
N PHE A 81 2.06 -7.90 -8.03
CA PHE A 81 0.88 -8.36 -8.78
C PHE A 81 1.15 -9.69 -9.48
N SER A 82 0.20 -10.61 -9.39
CA SER A 82 0.18 -11.85 -10.14
C SER A 82 -1.15 -12.00 -10.87
N ALA A 83 -1.10 -12.05 -12.21
CA ALA A 83 -2.31 -12.19 -13.02
C ALA A 83 -3.07 -13.49 -12.72
N GLU A 84 -2.34 -14.59 -12.49
CA GLU A 84 -2.87 -15.90 -12.12
C GLU A 84 -3.59 -15.90 -10.76
N HIS A 85 -3.18 -15.02 -9.82
CA HIS A 85 -3.72 -14.91 -8.47
C HIS A 85 -4.71 -13.74 -8.31
N SER A 86 -4.94 -12.99 -9.38
CA SER A 86 -5.85 -11.86 -9.45
C SER A 86 -7.07 -12.20 -10.29
N PHE A 87 -8.24 -11.80 -9.84
CA PHE A 87 -9.50 -12.16 -10.49
C PHE A 87 -10.35 -10.94 -10.80
N VAL A 88 -11.13 -11.05 -11.86
CA VAL A 88 -12.12 -10.07 -12.28
C VAL A 88 -13.51 -10.71 -12.42
N ALA A 89 -14.55 -9.92 -12.13
CA ALA A 89 -15.93 -10.24 -12.49
C ALA A 89 -16.28 -9.45 -13.75
N ARG A 90 -16.68 -10.13 -14.82
CA ARG A 90 -16.97 -9.53 -16.12
C ARG A 90 -18.45 -9.67 -16.45
N GLN A 91 -19.00 -8.65 -17.09
CA GLN A 91 -20.30 -8.67 -17.74
C GLN A 91 -20.09 -8.43 -19.24
N GLY A 92 -20.21 -9.49 -20.06
CA GLY A 92 -19.69 -9.43 -21.42
C GLY A 92 -18.18 -9.24 -21.43
N ASP A 93 -17.71 -8.20 -22.12
CA ASP A 93 -16.28 -7.84 -22.18
C ASP A 93 -15.86 -6.83 -21.12
N ASP A 94 -16.81 -6.22 -20.42
CA ASP A 94 -16.53 -5.18 -19.43
C ASP A 94 -16.20 -5.79 -18.06
N ILE A 95 -15.20 -5.20 -17.38
CA ILE A 95 -14.84 -5.52 -16.01
C ILE A 95 -15.77 -4.77 -15.06
N ALA A 96 -16.55 -5.50 -14.26
CA ALA A 96 -17.48 -4.95 -13.28
C ALA A 96 -16.87 -4.86 -11.86
N ALA A 97 -15.97 -5.77 -11.52
CA ALA A 97 -15.25 -5.78 -10.25
C ALA A 97 -13.92 -6.54 -10.40
N PHE A 98 -13.02 -6.31 -9.47
CA PHE A 98 -11.72 -6.97 -9.45
C PHE A 98 -11.22 -7.20 -8.03
N TRP A 99 -10.34 -8.20 -7.89
CA TRP A 99 -9.52 -8.47 -6.71
C TRP A 99 -8.09 -8.75 -7.18
N PHE A 100 -7.20 -7.78 -7.02
CA PHE A 100 -5.80 -7.92 -7.40
C PHE A 100 -5.00 -8.46 -6.22
N SER A 101 -4.20 -9.50 -6.47
CA SER A 101 -3.44 -10.21 -5.47
C SER A 101 -2.04 -10.58 -5.98
N GLY A 102 -1.11 -10.72 -5.06
CA GLY A 102 0.22 -11.28 -5.30
C GLY A 102 0.26 -12.78 -4.99
N LYS A 103 1.45 -13.38 -5.19
CA LYS A 103 1.76 -14.73 -4.71
C LYS A 103 1.98 -14.73 -3.19
N PRO A 104 1.79 -15.87 -2.49
CA PRO A 104 2.14 -15.97 -1.09
C PRO A 104 3.65 -15.76 -0.90
N ARG A 105 4.02 -15.09 0.18
CA ARG A 105 5.41 -14.78 0.51
C ARG A 105 5.76 -15.34 1.88
N ALA A 106 6.86 -16.12 1.94
CA ALA A 106 7.31 -16.76 3.17
C ALA A 106 7.65 -15.74 4.28
N GLU A 107 8.24 -14.62 3.89
CA GLU A 107 8.59 -13.51 4.78
C GLU A 107 7.39 -12.90 5.52
N TYR A 108 6.18 -13.02 4.98
CA TYR A 108 4.93 -12.58 5.60
C TYR A 108 4.06 -13.76 6.08
N GLY A 109 4.70 -14.80 6.63
CA GLY A 109 3.99 -15.97 7.16
C GLY A 109 3.22 -16.75 6.09
N SER A 110 3.67 -16.75 4.84
CA SER A 110 3.03 -17.35 3.66
C SER A 110 1.65 -16.75 3.37
N LEU A 111 1.41 -15.49 3.74
CA LEU A 111 0.23 -14.75 3.31
C LEU A 111 0.42 -14.18 1.90
N ALA A 112 -0.65 -14.13 1.15
CA ALA A 112 -0.69 -13.40 -0.10
C ALA A 112 -1.20 -11.97 0.12
N TYR A 113 -0.53 -11.02 -0.51
CA TYR A 113 -0.88 -9.61 -0.40
C TYR A 113 -2.00 -9.26 -1.38
N THR A 114 -3.09 -8.71 -0.87
CA THR A 114 -4.15 -8.11 -1.67
C THR A 114 -3.79 -6.67 -1.99
N LEU A 115 -3.54 -6.39 -3.26
CA LEU A 115 -3.09 -5.08 -3.73
C LEU A 115 -4.22 -4.06 -3.76
N SER A 116 -5.38 -4.48 -4.27
CA SER A 116 -6.57 -3.64 -4.41
C SER A 116 -7.81 -4.50 -4.66
N VAL A 117 -8.94 -4.06 -4.12
CA VAL A 117 -10.27 -4.63 -4.38
C VAL A 117 -11.20 -3.51 -4.79
N GLY A 118 -11.90 -3.67 -5.90
CA GLY A 118 -12.80 -2.65 -6.40
C GLY A 118 -14.02 -3.22 -7.09
N THR A 119 -15.15 -2.51 -6.96
CA THR A 119 -16.37 -2.78 -7.71
C THR A 119 -16.85 -1.46 -8.31
N LEU A 120 -17.09 -1.45 -9.60
CA LEU A 120 -17.59 -0.26 -10.30
C LEU A 120 -18.94 0.17 -9.71
N PRO A 121 -19.26 1.47 -9.64
CA PRO A 121 -20.45 1.99 -8.96
C PRO A 121 -21.75 1.26 -9.31
N ASP A 122 -22.04 1.06 -10.60
CA ASP A 122 -23.26 0.43 -11.11
C ASP A 122 -23.35 -1.08 -10.82
N HIS A 123 -22.25 -1.68 -10.38
CA HIS A 123 -22.16 -3.11 -10.09
C HIS A 123 -22.04 -3.42 -8.59
N ARG A 124 -22.07 -2.42 -7.72
CA ARG A 124 -22.00 -2.59 -6.25
C ARG A 124 -23.25 -3.30 -5.70
N ARG A 125 -23.11 -3.89 -4.51
CA ARG A 125 -24.19 -4.60 -3.77
C ARG A 125 -24.77 -5.81 -4.49
N LYS A 126 -23.99 -6.41 -5.41
CA LYS A 126 -24.36 -7.63 -6.15
C LYS A 126 -23.56 -8.86 -5.69
N GLY A 127 -22.83 -8.76 -4.58
CA GLY A 127 -22.04 -9.87 -4.00
C GLY A 127 -20.78 -10.23 -4.76
N LEU A 128 -20.29 -9.36 -5.67
CA LEU A 128 -19.14 -9.65 -6.53
C LEU A 128 -17.84 -9.80 -5.72
N SER A 129 -17.62 -8.97 -4.70
CA SER A 129 -16.41 -9.07 -3.86
C SER A 129 -16.31 -10.43 -3.16
N ARG A 130 -17.43 -11.02 -2.74
CA ARG A 130 -17.45 -12.37 -2.15
C ARG A 130 -17.09 -13.44 -3.17
N GLN A 131 -17.69 -13.39 -4.37
CA GLN A 131 -17.38 -14.33 -5.45
C GLN A 131 -15.90 -14.24 -5.87
N LEU A 132 -15.34 -13.03 -5.93
CA LEU A 132 -13.93 -12.81 -6.22
C LEU A 132 -13.04 -13.37 -5.10
N LEU A 133 -13.39 -13.13 -3.83
CA LEU A 133 -12.67 -13.71 -2.70
C LEU A 133 -12.64 -15.23 -2.74
N ASP A 134 -13.78 -15.87 -3.08
CA ASP A 134 -13.85 -17.33 -3.18
C ASP A 134 -12.89 -17.85 -4.26
N ALA A 135 -12.82 -17.19 -5.43
CA ALA A 135 -11.91 -17.54 -6.51
C ALA A 135 -10.43 -17.32 -6.12
N VAL A 136 -10.13 -16.15 -5.55
CA VAL A 136 -8.77 -15.82 -5.03
C VAL A 136 -8.34 -16.84 -3.99
N THR A 137 -9.21 -17.15 -3.02
CA THR A 137 -8.91 -18.10 -1.94
C THR A 137 -8.61 -19.50 -2.51
N ALA A 138 -9.39 -19.95 -3.47
CA ALA A 138 -9.16 -21.26 -4.13
C ALA A 138 -7.78 -21.30 -4.79
N GLN A 139 -7.42 -20.29 -5.57
CA GLN A 139 -6.11 -20.20 -6.24
C GLN A 139 -4.96 -20.07 -5.26
N GLN A 140 -5.12 -19.25 -4.22
CA GLN A 140 -4.10 -19.06 -3.21
C GLN A 140 -3.82 -20.34 -2.39
N ARG A 141 -4.86 -21.12 -2.08
CA ARG A 141 -4.71 -22.44 -1.44
C ARG A 141 -3.91 -23.41 -2.29
N LEU A 142 -4.15 -23.45 -3.61
CA LEU A 142 -3.38 -24.26 -4.56
C LEU A 142 -1.91 -23.85 -4.57
N SER A 143 -1.60 -22.60 -4.32
CA SER A 143 -0.25 -22.06 -4.25
C SER A 143 0.41 -22.16 -2.87
N GLY A 144 -0.23 -22.84 -1.91
CA GLY A 144 0.30 -23.03 -0.55
C GLY A 144 0.18 -21.82 0.37
N SER A 145 -0.63 -20.83 -0.01
CA SER A 145 -0.90 -19.67 0.86
C SER A 145 -1.64 -20.10 2.13
N LYS A 146 -1.26 -19.49 3.24
CA LYS A 146 -1.95 -19.64 4.53
C LYS A 146 -3.01 -18.58 4.80
N GLY A 147 -3.20 -17.65 3.86
CA GLY A 147 -4.19 -16.60 4.02
C GLY A 147 -3.94 -15.40 3.11
N LEU A 148 -4.70 -14.34 3.37
CA LEU A 148 -4.61 -13.04 2.69
C LEU A 148 -4.34 -11.94 3.70
N GLN A 149 -3.68 -10.87 3.25
CA GLN A 149 -3.57 -9.62 3.99
C GLN A 149 -3.85 -8.42 3.08
N LEU A 150 -4.42 -7.37 3.64
CA LEU A 150 -4.73 -6.12 2.94
C LEU A 150 -4.66 -4.93 3.91
N GLU A 151 -4.60 -3.71 3.37
CA GLU A 151 -4.81 -2.49 4.14
C GLU A 151 -6.12 -1.81 3.73
N VAL A 152 -6.80 -1.21 4.72
CA VAL A 152 -8.02 -0.44 4.52
C VAL A 152 -8.00 0.81 5.40
N ILE A 153 -8.37 1.97 4.85
CA ILE A 153 -8.47 3.22 5.60
C ILE A 153 -9.50 3.07 6.72
N THR A 154 -9.15 3.49 7.94
CA THR A 154 -9.98 3.27 9.14
C THR A 154 -11.35 3.95 9.07
N THR A 155 -11.50 4.98 8.24
CA THR A 155 -12.80 5.67 8.00
C THR A 155 -13.65 5.00 6.91
N ASN A 156 -13.16 3.96 6.22
CA ASN A 156 -13.93 3.23 5.21
C ASN A 156 -14.73 2.09 5.86
N GLU A 157 -15.74 2.45 6.68
CA GLU A 157 -16.56 1.50 7.42
C GLU A 157 -17.25 0.46 6.53
N ALA A 158 -17.65 0.85 5.32
CA ALA A 158 -18.31 -0.05 4.38
C ALA A 158 -17.37 -1.18 3.91
N ALA A 159 -16.11 -0.85 3.61
CA ALA A 159 -15.11 -1.85 3.22
C ALA A 159 -14.71 -2.72 4.43
N ILE A 160 -14.50 -2.11 5.61
CA ILE A 160 -14.16 -2.84 6.84
C ILE A 160 -15.24 -3.85 7.18
N SER A 161 -16.50 -3.43 7.24
CA SER A 161 -17.64 -4.34 7.51
C SER A 161 -17.75 -5.45 6.47
N SER A 162 -17.45 -5.15 5.20
CA SER A 162 -17.43 -6.17 4.14
C SER A 162 -16.31 -7.19 4.36
N TYR A 163 -15.11 -6.75 4.70
CA TYR A 163 -13.98 -7.66 4.98
C TYR A 163 -14.21 -8.49 6.25
N GLU A 164 -14.74 -7.89 7.32
CA GLU A 164 -15.09 -8.61 8.55
C GLU A 164 -16.17 -9.69 8.28
N ALA A 165 -17.20 -9.37 7.49
CA ALA A 165 -18.21 -10.34 7.04
C ALA A 165 -17.65 -11.46 6.14
N MET A 166 -16.51 -11.23 5.51
CA MET A 166 -15.76 -12.22 4.73
C MET A 166 -14.76 -13.03 5.57
N GLY A 167 -14.62 -12.73 6.87
CA GLY A 167 -13.76 -13.45 7.81
C GLY A 167 -12.38 -12.84 8.04
N PHE A 168 -12.13 -11.65 7.50
CA PHE A 168 -10.91 -10.89 7.86
C PHE A 168 -11.03 -10.35 9.29
N TYR A 169 -9.90 -10.28 9.98
CA TYR A 169 -9.78 -9.62 11.29
C TYR A 169 -8.73 -8.52 11.23
N ARG A 170 -8.88 -7.50 12.05
CA ARG A 170 -7.89 -6.41 12.20
C ARG A 170 -6.65 -6.98 12.88
N HIS A 171 -5.50 -6.88 12.24
CA HIS A 171 -4.23 -7.40 12.74
C HIS A 171 -3.44 -6.31 13.48
N ARG A 172 -3.25 -5.15 12.84
CA ARG A 172 -2.58 -3.98 13.42
C ARG A 172 -3.10 -2.68 12.80
N THR A 173 -2.83 -1.56 13.46
CA THR A 173 -3.08 -0.22 12.95
C THR A 173 -1.80 0.34 12.32
N LEU A 174 -1.95 0.94 11.16
CA LEU A 174 -0.87 1.54 10.37
C LEU A 174 -1.15 3.02 10.19
N ARG A 175 -0.14 3.85 10.40
CA ARG A 175 -0.20 5.30 10.22
C ARG A 175 0.33 5.68 8.84
N VAL A 176 -0.23 6.73 8.27
CA VAL A 176 0.31 7.43 7.11
C VAL A 176 0.67 8.83 7.57
N LEU A 177 1.95 9.18 7.46
CA LEU A 177 2.46 10.47 7.90
C LEU A 177 3.10 11.24 6.75
N LYS A 178 3.08 12.56 6.84
CA LYS A 178 3.73 13.47 5.88
C LYS A 178 4.71 14.38 6.60
N LEU A 179 5.88 14.52 6.03
CA LEU A 179 6.87 15.52 6.38
C LEU A 179 6.89 16.57 5.28
N SER A 180 6.56 17.82 5.61
CA SER A 180 6.39 18.93 4.65
C SER A 180 7.53 19.96 4.71
N SER A 181 8.63 19.63 5.40
CA SER A 181 9.82 20.50 5.47
C SER A 181 11.07 19.64 5.57
N GLU A 182 12.14 20.11 4.95
CA GLU A 182 13.43 19.42 5.01
C GLU A 182 13.91 19.28 6.46
N PRO A 183 14.35 18.07 6.88
CA PRO A 183 14.91 17.88 8.22
C PRO A 183 16.10 18.80 8.46
N ALA A 184 16.15 19.44 9.64
CA ALA A 184 17.24 20.35 10.00
C ALA A 184 18.61 19.68 9.84
N SER A 185 19.57 20.42 9.30
CA SER A 185 20.96 19.97 9.24
C SER A 185 21.53 19.77 10.63
N GLN A 186 22.28 18.71 10.80
CA GLN A 186 23.04 18.44 12.02
C GLN A 186 24.48 18.13 11.62
N SER A 187 25.45 18.71 12.33
CA SER A 187 26.85 18.32 12.15
C SER A 187 27.00 16.89 12.67
N LEU A 188 27.40 15.99 11.81
CA LEU A 188 27.72 14.60 12.14
C LEU A 188 29.03 14.22 11.48
N ASP A 189 29.76 13.33 12.13
CA ASP A 189 30.99 12.73 11.58
C ASP A 189 30.67 11.72 10.46
N TYR A 190 29.39 11.43 10.21
CA TYR A 190 28.92 10.42 9.26
C TYR A 190 28.06 11.05 8.16
N VAL A 191 28.44 10.78 6.91
CA VAL A 191 27.68 11.23 5.71
C VAL A 191 27.00 10.04 5.08
N PRO A 192 25.65 10.08 4.88
CA PRO A 192 24.96 9.05 4.11
C PRO A 192 25.48 9.01 2.68
N HIS A 193 25.64 7.81 2.14
CA HIS A 193 26.09 7.57 0.77
C HIS A 193 25.14 6.60 0.05
N PRO A 194 25.11 6.59 -1.30
CA PRO A 194 24.30 5.64 -2.07
C PRO A 194 24.70 4.21 -1.79
N LEU A 195 23.69 3.35 -1.65
CA LEU A 195 23.83 1.91 -1.47
C LEU A 195 23.19 1.16 -2.63
N ASP A 196 23.67 -0.03 -2.89
CA ASP A 196 22.99 -1.05 -3.67
C ASP A 196 22.23 -2.00 -2.74
N LEU A 197 21.02 -2.42 -3.12
CA LEU A 197 20.21 -3.31 -2.29
C LEU A 197 20.91 -4.64 -1.98
N SER A 198 21.72 -5.14 -2.90
CA SER A 198 22.51 -6.37 -2.72
C SER A 198 23.58 -6.24 -1.62
N ARG A 199 23.97 -5.02 -1.27
CA ARG A 199 24.93 -4.71 -0.20
C ARG A 199 24.28 -4.49 1.16
N ILE A 200 22.95 -4.49 1.24
CA ILE A 200 22.23 -4.35 2.50
C ILE A 200 21.99 -5.75 3.09
N PRO A 201 22.75 -6.16 4.12
CA PRO A 201 22.61 -7.49 4.71
C PRO A 201 21.19 -7.71 5.25
N THR A 202 20.70 -8.96 5.19
CA THR A 202 19.36 -9.30 5.71
C THR A 202 19.27 -9.14 7.23
N GLU A 203 20.40 -9.22 7.93
CA GLU A 203 20.52 -9.00 9.39
C GLU A 203 20.05 -7.58 9.77
N THR A 204 20.15 -6.62 8.85
CA THR A 204 19.68 -5.24 9.08
C THR A 204 18.14 -5.14 9.15
N ASP A 205 17.41 -6.19 8.79
CA ASP A 205 15.97 -6.27 9.03
C ASP A 205 15.66 -6.27 10.53
N GLY A 206 16.60 -6.71 11.37
CA GLY A 206 16.54 -6.55 12.82
C GLY A 206 16.68 -5.11 13.33
N PHE A 207 16.96 -4.13 12.46
CA PHE A 207 16.99 -2.72 12.84
C PHE A 207 15.59 -2.09 12.92
N PHE A 208 14.59 -2.71 12.31
CA PHE A 208 13.21 -2.24 12.38
C PHE A 208 12.58 -2.59 13.74
N ASP A 209 11.70 -1.72 14.23
CA ASP A 209 10.90 -2.01 15.42
C ASP A 209 9.78 -3.02 15.11
N THR A 210 9.28 -3.00 13.88
CA THR A 210 8.21 -3.87 13.38
C THR A 210 8.46 -4.23 11.91
N GLU A 211 7.92 -5.35 11.45
CA GLU A 211 8.07 -5.80 10.06
C GLU A 211 7.37 -4.83 9.10
N PRO A 212 8.09 -4.30 8.07
CA PRO A 212 7.48 -3.48 7.02
C PRO A 212 6.38 -4.23 6.26
N THR A 213 5.36 -3.52 5.82
CA THR A 213 4.32 -4.12 4.96
C THR A 213 4.88 -4.54 3.60
N PRO A 214 4.22 -5.46 2.85
CA PRO A 214 4.74 -5.99 1.59
C PRO A 214 5.13 -4.95 0.55
N GLN A 215 4.42 -3.81 0.49
CA GLN A 215 4.73 -2.74 -0.44
C GLN A 215 5.99 -1.93 -0.08
N ASN A 216 6.46 -2.04 1.16
CA ASN A 216 7.64 -1.36 1.68
C ASN A 216 8.79 -2.34 1.99
N GLY A 217 8.57 -3.65 1.81
CA GLY A 217 9.56 -4.68 2.08
C GLY A 217 10.66 -4.76 1.01
N ARG A 218 11.68 -5.58 1.27
CA ARG A 218 12.81 -5.80 0.35
C ARG A 218 12.38 -6.23 -1.05
N CYS A 219 11.37 -7.08 -1.17
CA CYS A 219 10.85 -7.52 -2.47
C CYS A 219 10.27 -6.35 -3.27
N ALA A 220 9.64 -5.38 -2.64
CA ALA A 220 9.14 -4.17 -3.30
C ALA A 220 10.30 -3.29 -3.81
N LEU A 221 11.33 -3.09 -2.98
CA LEU A 221 12.54 -2.37 -3.39
C LEU A 221 13.23 -3.08 -4.55
N GLN A 222 13.37 -4.40 -4.51
CA GLN A 222 13.97 -5.19 -5.59
C GLN A 222 13.17 -5.07 -6.88
N ALA A 223 11.83 -5.14 -6.81
CA ALA A 223 10.94 -5.05 -7.97
C ALA A 223 10.97 -3.67 -8.64
N LEU A 224 11.27 -2.61 -7.89
CA LEU A 224 11.36 -1.24 -8.39
C LEU A 224 12.80 -0.77 -8.65
N SER A 225 13.81 -1.62 -8.48
CA SER A 225 15.19 -1.26 -8.83
C SER A 225 15.32 -1.00 -10.35
N PRO A 226 16.03 0.06 -10.76
CA PRO A 226 16.72 1.08 -9.98
C PRO A 226 15.86 2.33 -9.63
N ASP A 227 14.54 2.27 -9.79
CA ASP A 227 13.61 3.41 -9.65
C ASP A 227 13.39 3.83 -8.18
N HIS A 228 14.46 3.82 -7.36
CA HIS A 228 14.43 4.29 -5.96
C HIS A 228 15.84 4.71 -5.52
N HIS A 229 15.92 5.53 -4.46
CA HIS A 229 17.18 5.91 -3.85
C HIS A 229 17.36 5.14 -2.54
N LEU A 230 18.50 4.44 -2.43
CA LEU A 230 18.97 3.77 -1.22
C LEU A 230 20.16 4.53 -0.69
N LEU A 231 20.09 4.95 0.57
CA LEU A 231 21.15 5.70 1.23
C LEU A 231 21.43 5.08 2.61
N GLY A 232 22.70 5.03 2.99
CA GLY A 232 23.07 4.50 4.29
C GLY A 232 24.36 5.09 4.85
N ILE A 233 24.64 4.75 6.10
CA ILE A 233 25.85 5.13 6.84
C ILE A 233 26.58 3.86 7.22
N GLU A 234 27.81 3.73 6.72
CA GLU A 234 28.74 2.66 7.06
C GLU A 234 29.91 3.24 7.88
N VAL A 235 30.33 2.52 8.90
CA VAL A 235 31.51 2.86 9.71
C VAL A 235 32.34 1.61 9.87
N GLU A 236 33.62 1.68 9.51
CA GLU A 236 34.56 0.56 9.58
C GLU A 236 34.05 -0.71 8.85
N GLY A 237 33.25 -0.52 7.80
CA GLY A 237 32.65 -1.61 7.01
C GLY A 237 31.36 -2.17 7.56
N GLU A 238 30.85 -1.66 8.69
CA GLU A 238 29.56 -2.04 9.25
C GLU A 238 28.46 -1.04 8.85
N LEU A 239 27.34 -1.54 8.33
CA LEU A 239 26.18 -0.70 8.02
C LEU A 239 25.42 -0.38 9.31
N LEU A 240 25.47 0.89 9.74
CA LEU A 240 24.85 1.37 10.98
C LEU A 240 23.41 1.87 10.81
N GLY A 241 23.03 2.20 9.59
CA GLY A 241 21.66 2.62 9.28
C GLY A 241 21.49 2.87 7.79
N TRP A 242 20.27 2.74 7.32
CA TRP A 242 19.93 2.94 5.91
C TRP A 242 18.46 3.35 5.74
N GLY A 243 18.15 3.84 4.57
CA GLY A 243 16.78 4.17 4.19
C GLY A 243 16.60 4.13 2.69
N ALA A 244 15.33 4.04 2.29
CA ALA A 244 14.90 3.97 0.91
C ALA A 244 13.75 4.96 0.65
N VAL A 245 13.83 5.70 -0.45
CA VAL A 245 12.76 6.59 -0.91
C VAL A 245 12.50 6.38 -2.40
N TYR A 246 11.22 6.37 -2.77
CA TYR A 246 10.79 6.34 -4.16
C TYR A 246 10.79 7.76 -4.76
N PRO A 247 10.81 7.89 -6.11
CA PRO A 247 10.86 9.19 -6.78
C PRO A 247 9.66 10.10 -6.49
N ASP A 248 8.56 9.56 -6.00
CA ASP A 248 7.37 10.31 -5.61
C ASP A 248 7.40 10.82 -4.14
N GLY A 249 8.54 10.69 -3.46
CA GLY A 249 8.72 11.08 -2.07
C GLY A 249 8.18 10.10 -1.04
N ALA A 250 7.70 8.91 -1.46
CA ALA A 250 7.30 7.89 -0.51
C ALA A 250 8.52 7.18 0.09
N VAL A 251 8.70 7.30 1.41
CA VAL A 251 9.76 6.61 2.15
C VAL A 251 9.33 5.18 2.41
N ALA A 252 10.00 4.23 1.76
CA ALA A 252 9.71 2.82 1.94
C ALA A 252 10.24 2.32 3.28
N GLN A 253 11.48 2.69 3.61
CA GLN A 253 12.15 2.21 4.82
C GLN A 253 13.11 3.26 5.36
N ILE A 254 13.27 3.28 6.68
CA ILE A 254 14.35 3.96 7.40
C ILE A 254 14.65 3.17 8.66
N ALA A 255 15.89 2.75 8.84
CA ALA A 255 16.33 1.91 9.94
C ALA A 255 17.70 2.33 10.44
N VAL A 256 17.90 2.25 11.75
CA VAL A 256 19.18 2.53 12.43
C VAL A 256 19.44 1.44 13.45
N HIS A 257 20.66 0.90 13.44
CA HIS A 257 21.09 -0.12 14.40
C HIS A 257 20.85 0.36 15.84
N HIS A 258 20.34 -0.50 16.68
CA HIS A 258 19.88 -0.15 18.04
C HIS A 258 20.96 0.52 18.90
N SER A 259 22.21 0.07 18.81
CA SER A 259 23.33 0.61 19.60
C SER A 259 23.74 2.05 19.27
N VAL A 260 23.33 2.55 18.10
CA VAL A 260 23.69 3.90 17.62
C VAL A 260 22.48 4.81 17.43
N ARG A 261 21.30 4.40 17.88
CA ARG A 261 20.12 5.26 17.92
C ARG A 261 20.35 6.49 18.81
N ARG A 262 19.59 7.56 18.59
CA ARG A 262 19.67 8.83 19.33
C ARG A 262 20.97 9.60 19.16
N LYS A 263 21.82 9.23 18.20
CA LYS A 263 23.07 9.90 17.83
C LYS A 263 22.97 10.73 16.55
N GLY A 264 21.74 10.95 16.02
CA GLY A 264 21.49 11.79 14.85
C GLY A 264 21.48 11.05 13.50
N LEU A 265 21.88 9.76 13.43
CA LEU A 265 22.01 9.01 12.17
C LEU A 265 20.69 8.97 11.39
N GLY A 266 19.56 8.70 12.07
CA GLY A 266 18.25 8.66 11.43
C GLY A 266 17.87 9.99 10.76
N ARG A 267 18.20 11.12 11.40
CA ARG A 267 17.95 12.45 10.83
C ARG A 267 18.84 12.71 9.62
N ALA A 268 20.12 12.30 9.68
CA ALA A 268 21.04 12.45 8.56
C ALA A 268 20.58 11.64 7.35
N ILE A 269 20.17 10.37 7.55
CA ILE A 269 19.63 9.53 6.50
C ILE A 269 18.35 10.16 5.94
N LEU A 270 17.40 10.57 6.79
CA LEU A 270 16.15 11.17 6.35
C LEU A 270 16.35 12.44 5.52
N ARG A 271 17.30 13.30 5.95
CA ARG A 271 17.66 14.50 5.19
C ARG A 271 18.25 14.14 3.82
N ALA A 272 19.11 13.13 3.75
CA ALA A 272 19.68 12.68 2.48
C ALA A 272 18.61 12.07 1.56
N LEU A 273 17.64 11.33 2.11
CA LEU A 273 16.48 10.83 1.36
C LEU A 273 15.61 11.97 0.82
N TRP A 274 15.38 13.02 1.63
CA TRP A 274 14.70 14.24 1.19
C TRP A 274 15.36 14.87 -0.03
N GLN A 275 16.67 15.06 0.04
CA GLN A 275 17.44 15.65 -1.05
C GLN A 275 17.47 14.76 -2.30
N ALA A 276 17.54 13.44 -2.11
CA ALA A 276 17.55 12.48 -3.22
C ALA A 276 16.18 12.37 -3.93
N ALA A 277 15.09 12.47 -3.20
CA ALA A 277 13.74 12.45 -3.79
C ALA A 277 13.45 13.70 -4.61
N GLY A 278 13.99 14.87 -4.20
CA GLY A 278 13.76 16.14 -4.90
C GLY A 278 12.32 16.64 -4.88
N GLU A 279 11.50 16.13 -3.95
CA GLU A 279 10.09 16.48 -3.77
C GLU A 279 9.91 17.47 -2.60
N ASP A 280 8.80 18.23 -2.62
CA ASP A 280 8.49 19.22 -1.58
C ASP A 280 7.99 18.59 -0.27
N ALA A 281 7.83 17.28 -0.23
CA ALA A 281 7.40 16.54 0.93
C ALA A 281 7.81 15.07 0.85
N LEU A 282 8.00 14.44 2.01
CA LEU A 282 8.11 12.98 2.12
C LEU A 282 6.85 12.40 2.77
N THR A 283 6.45 11.21 2.33
CA THR A 283 5.31 10.48 2.89
C THR A 283 5.78 9.14 3.44
N PHE A 284 5.41 8.84 4.68
CA PHE A 284 5.66 7.55 5.33
C PHE A 284 4.35 6.78 5.33
N VAL A 285 4.33 5.70 4.57
CA VAL A 285 3.12 4.89 4.39
C VAL A 285 3.24 3.59 5.16
N ASN A 286 2.19 3.20 5.87
CA ASN A 286 2.13 1.96 6.64
C ASN A 286 3.17 1.88 7.77
N VAL A 287 3.33 2.95 8.52
CA VAL A 287 4.10 2.94 9.78
C VAL A 287 3.25 2.27 10.85
N ASP A 288 3.73 1.19 11.44
CA ASP A 288 3.02 0.49 12.50
C ASP A 288 2.85 1.42 13.73
N GLU A 289 1.62 1.54 14.25
CA GLU A 289 1.32 2.35 15.43
C GLU A 289 2.12 1.88 16.66
N SER A 290 2.40 0.58 16.77
CA SER A 290 3.17 -0.01 17.86
C SER A 290 4.67 0.24 17.77
N ALA A 291 5.20 0.73 16.64
CA ALA A 291 6.62 1.04 16.43
C ALA A 291 7.01 2.34 17.16
N ALA A 292 7.06 2.30 18.49
CA ALA A 292 7.20 3.48 19.34
C ALA A 292 8.45 4.32 19.03
N THR A 293 9.58 3.69 18.72
CA THR A 293 10.84 4.41 18.42
C THR A 293 10.74 5.13 17.08
N GLN A 294 10.18 4.47 16.06
CA GLN A 294 9.98 5.06 14.73
C GLN A 294 8.95 6.19 14.78
N ASN A 295 7.81 5.98 15.42
CA ASN A 295 6.77 7.00 15.58
C ASN A 295 7.32 8.23 16.31
N GLY A 296 7.98 8.05 17.46
CA GLY A 296 8.61 9.16 18.20
C GLY A 296 9.68 9.89 17.40
N PHE A 297 10.44 9.21 16.53
CA PHE A 297 11.38 9.85 15.63
C PHE A 297 10.67 10.70 14.57
N LEU A 298 9.62 10.16 13.91
CA LEU A 298 8.87 10.87 12.88
C LEU A 298 8.17 12.12 13.43
N GLU A 299 7.55 12.00 14.60
CA GLU A 299 6.95 13.14 15.31
C GLU A 299 8.00 14.21 15.69
N HIS A 300 9.18 13.76 16.18
CA HIS A 300 10.27 14.67 16.54
C HIS A 300 10.84 15.45 15.34
N VAL A 301 10.83 14.88 14.14
CA VAL A 301 11.26 15.59 12.91
C VAL A 301 10.15 16.43 12.29
N GLY A 302 8.93 16.41 12.86
CA GLY A 302 7.80 17.24 12.45
C GLY A 302 6.88 16.59 11.43
N ALA A 303 6.95 15.26 11.25
CA ALA A 303 5.98 14.55 10.42
C ALA A 303 4.58 14.58 11.08
N GLN A 304 3.56 14.82 10.27
CA GLN A 304 2.17 14.92 10.70
C GLN A 304 1.36 13.73 10.17
N GLU A 305 0.49 13.18 11.00
CA GLU A 305 -0.40 12.10 10.58
C GLU A 305 -1.47 12.63 9.61
N LEU A 306 -1.62 11.95 8.48
CA LEU A 306 -2.66 12.24 7.49
C LEU A 306 -3.90 11.37 7.69
N LEU A 307 -3.69 10.08 7.91
CA LEU A 307 -4.75 9.09 8.11
C LEU A 307 -4.18 7.81 8.73
N GLN A 308 -5.06 6.93 9.14
CA GLN A 308 -4.74 5.59 9.60
C GLN A 308 -5.38 4.52 8.71
N GLN A 309 -4.79 3.32 8.73
CA GLN A 309 -5.29 2.14 8.05
C GLN A 309 -5.27 0.96 9.01
N TYR A 310 -6.21 0.03 8.85
CA TYR A 310 -6.05 -1.30 9.42
C TYR A 310 -5.35 -2.20 8.41
N GLU A 311 -4.30 -2.90 8.85
CA GLU A 311 -3.91 -4.14 8.21
C GLU A 311 -4.88 -5.22 8.68
N MET A 312 -5.57 -5.84 7.72
CA MET A 312 -6.51 -6.93 8.01
C MET A 312 -5.99 -8.23 7.41
N GLN A 313 -6.21 -9.33 8.11
CA GLN A 313 -5.77 -10.66 7.69
C GLN A 313 -6.95 -11.63 7.66
N LEU A 314 -6.94 -12.52 6.67
CA LEU A 314 -7.77 -13.71 6.60
C LEU A 314 -6.86 -14.93 6.64
N ARG A 315 -7.00 -15.81 7.63
CA ARG A 315 -6.26 -17.08 7.71
C ARG A 315 -7.11 -18.21 7.15
N PHE A 316 -6.49 -19.01 6.29
CA PHE A 316 -7.14 -20.19 5.75
C PHE A 316 -7.07 -21.33 6.78
N SER A 317 -8.20 -21.95 7.03
CA SER A 317 -8.31 -23.18 7.83
C SER A 317 -7.90 -24.40 7.00
#